data_3d8d7d52890352fb8d91e7d995ebb3ca
#
_entry.id   3d8d7d52890352fb8d91e7d995ebb3ca
#
_cell.length_a   1.000
_cell.length_b   1.000
_cell.length_c   1.000
_cell.angle_alpha   90.00
_cell.angle_beta   90.00
_cell.angle_gamma   90.00
#
_symmetry.space_group_name_H-M   'P 1'
#
loop_
_entity.id
_entity.type
_entity.pdbx_description
1 polymer ?
#
loop_
_entity_poly.entity_id
_entity_poly.type
_entity_poly.pdbx_seq_one_letter_code
_entity_poly.pdbx_strand_id
1 'polypeptide(L)'
;MVSNKLATTMHFGVASFLFIGFCISAVAANPESSAREREIAAEHFVAQKVQLWQDRLNLKDWDIRFQLVRTDKLEPKTLGNINWDADVKVAKISVLSTYDYKLPYRAMLDDMEFTVVHEMVHLQLASLPRSEASRRVEEHAVNELAAALLKLAKH
;
A
#
# COMPACT_ATOMS: atom_id res chain seq x y z
N MET A 1 3.05 94.69 -7.58
CA MET A 1 3.43 93.34 -8.02
C MET A 1 2.87 92.39 -6.99
N VAL A 2 1.76 91.76 -7.29
CA VAL A 2 0.99 90.90 -6.36
C VAL A 2 1.16 89.49 -6.82
N SER A 3 1.74 88.64 -5.95
CA SER A 3 1.94 87.26 -6.20
C SER A 3 0.78 86.42 -5.61
N ASN A 4 -0.01 85.76 -6.48
CA ASN A 4 -1.08 84.87 -6.11
C ASN A 4 -0.53 83.53 -5.78
N LYS A 5 -0.74 83.05 -4.55
CA LYS A 5 -0.53 81.64 -4.15
C LYS A 5 -1.83 80.86 -4.29
N LEU A 6 -1.86 79.90 -5.22
CA LEU A 6 -2.93 78.92 -5.30
C LEU A 6 -2.70 77.88 -4.20
N ALA A 7 -3.70 77.66 -3.38
CA ALA A 7 -3.74 76.56 -2.41
C ALA A 7 -4.41 75.36 -3.07
N THR A 8 -3.68 74.30 -3.21
CA THR A 8 -4.19 73.01 -3.71
C THR A 8 -4.66 72.15 -2.52
N THR A 9 -5.96 71.95 -2.48
CA THR A 9 -6.60 71.06 -1.46
C THR A 9 -6.50 69.64 -1.89
N MET A 10 -5.71 68.82 -1.16
CA MET A 10 -5.63 67.36 -1.33
C MET A 10 -6.80 66.72 -0.59
N HIS A 11 -7.66 66.05 -1.35
CA HIS A 11 -8.68 65.18 -0.78
C HIS A 11 -8.07 63.72 -0.56
N PHE A 12 -7.95 63.30 0.69
CA PHE A 12 -7.64 61.92 1.05
C PHE A 12 -8.92 61.11 0.97
N GLY A 13 -9.00 60.27 -0.06
CA GLY A 13 -10.02 59.23 -0.16
C GLY A 13 -9.64 58.02 0.72
N VAL A 14 -10.44 57.75 1.75
CA VAL A 14 -10.32 56.55 2.57
C VAL A 14 -10.92 55.39 1.80
N ALA A 15 -10.07 54.54 1.25
CA ALA A 15 -10.49 53.27 0.65
C ALA A 15 -10.70 52.24 1.76
N SER A 16 -11.95 51.93 2.08
CA SER A 16 -12.32 50.83 2.97
C SER A 16 -12.13 49.52 2.23
N PHE A 17 -11.07 48.79 2.55
CA PHE A 17 -10.89 47.40 2.14
C PHE A 17 -11.77 46.51 3.00
N LEU A 18 -12.85 46.00 2.43
CA LEU A 18 -13.64 44.91 3.00
C LEU A 18 -12.83 43.60 2.87
N PHE A 19 -12.20 43.15 3.95
CA PHE A 19 -11.64 41.80 4.04
C PHE A 19 -12.80 40.81 4.19
N ILE A 20 -13.18 40.16 3.09
CA ILE A 20 -14.05 38.99 3.12
C ILE A 20 -13.16 37.83 3.59
N GLY A 21 -13.21 37.53 4.88
CA GLY A 21 -12.58 36.36 5.46
C GLY A 21 -13.22 35.08 4.91
N PHE A 22 -12.54 34.43 3.99
CA PHE A 22 -12.92 33.08 3.52
C PHE A 22 -12.56 32.10 4.63
N CYS A 23 -13.50 31.77 5.51
CA CYS A 23 -13.37 30.70 6.46
C CYS A 23 -13.34 29.35 5.67
N ILE A 24 -12.15 28.87 5.37
CA ILE A 24 -11.97 27.48 4.93
C ILE A 24 -12.22 26.61 6.16
N SER A 25 -13.45 26.12 6.31
CA SER A 25 -13.74 25.07 7.28
C SER A 25 -12.99 23.82 6.81
N ALA A 26 -11.85 23.51 7.46
CA ALA A 26 -11.19 22.24 7.30
C ALA A 26 -12.17 21.16 7.83
N VAL A 27 -12.86 20.48 6.92
CA VAL A 27 -13.62 19.28 7.26
C VAL A 27 -12.59 18.25 7.72
N ALA A 28 -12.52 18.04 9.04
CA ALA A 28 -11.70 16.96 9.59
C ALA A 28 -12.21 15.64 9.01
N ALA A 29 -11.37 14.96 8.22
CA ALA A 29 -11.70 13.67 7.66
C ALA A 29 -12.06 12.72 8.82
N ASN A 30 -13.19 12.03 8.69
CA ASN A 30 -13.59 11.02 9.67
C ASN A 30 -12.49 9.93 9.72
N PRO A 31 -11.92 9.59 10.90
CA PRO A 31 -10.88 8.58 11.02
C PRO A 31 -11.26 7.22 10.38
N GLU A 32 -12.53 6.87 10.41
CA GLU A 32 -13.05 5.64 9.84
C GLU A 32 -13.07 5.68 8.30
N SER A 33 -13.40 6.84 7.68
CA SER A 33 -13.31 7.01 6.22
C SER A 33 -11.86 6.92 5.75
N SER A 34 -10.93 7.52 6.48
CA SER A 34 -9.50 7.48 6.14
C SER A 34 -8.91 6.06 6.26
N ALA A 35 -9.37 5.26 7.25
CA ALA A 35 -8.94 3.87 7.40
C ALA A 35 -9.47 2.99 6.24
N ARG A 36 -10.72 3.20 5.83
CA ARG A 36 -11.31 2.50 4.70
C ARG A 36 -10.63 2.87 3.37
N GLU A 37 -10.32 4.14 3.17
CA GLU A 37 -9.59 4.59 1.98
C GLU A 37 -8.20 3.96 1.90
N ARG A 38 -7.51 3.85 3.04
CA ARG A 38 -6.21 3.16 3.12
C ARG A 38 -6.33 1.67 2.76
N GLU A 39 -7.38 0.99 3.24
CA GLU A 39 -7.63 -0.42 2.90
C GLU A 39 -7.86 -0.60 1.41
N ILE A 40 -8.72 0.22 0.79
CA ILE A 40 -8.98 0.17 -0.66
C ILE A 40 -7.69 0.45 -1.45
N ALA A 41 -6.91 1.44 -1.06
CA ALA A 41 -5.65 1.76 -1.72
C ALA A 41 -4.63 0.61 -1.60
N ALA A 42 -4.55 -0.03 -0.45
CA ALA A 42 -3.70 -1.20 -0.23
C ALA A 42 -4.17 -2.42 -1.04
N GLU A 43 -5.47 -2.66 -1.13
CA GLU A 43 -6.04 -3.72 -1.97
C GLU A 43 -5.66 -3.54 -3.44
N HIS A 44 -5.80 -2.32 -3.98
CA HIS A 44 -5.34 -1.99 -5.34
C HIS A 44 -3.83 -2.20 -5.52
N PHE A 45 -3.04 -1.80 -4.53
CA PHE A 45 -1.59 -2.01 -4.55
C PHE A 45 -1.25 -3.51 -4.58
N VAL A 46 -1.84 -4.31 -3.71
CA VAL A 46 -1.62 -5.77 -3.66
C VAL A 46 -2.06 -6.42 -4.97
N ALA A 47 -3.21 -6.02 -5.55
CA ALA A 47 -3.66 -6.51 -6.86
C ALA A 47 -2.60 -6.29 -7.95
N GLN A 48 -2.03 -5.09 -8.03
CA GLN A 48 -0.98 -4.76 -8.99
C GLN A 48 0.28 -5.59 -8.75
N LYS A 49 0.65 -5.82 -7.49
CA LYS A 49 1.83 -6.63 -7.15
C LYS A 49 1.63 -8.10 -7.45
N VAL A 50 0.47 -8.65 -7.19
CA VAL A 50 0.11 -10.03 -7.58
C VAL A 50 0.27 -10.21 -9.08
N GLN A 51 -0.30 -9.33 -9.89
CA GLN A 51 -0.18 -9.41 -11.35
C GLN A 51 1.27 -9.26 -11.83
N LEU A 52 2.01 -8.29 -11.31
CA LEU A 52 3.42 -8.04 -11.65
C LEU A 52 4.30 -9.26 -11.36
N TRP A 53 4.16 -9.82 -10.15
CA TRP A 53 5.00 -10.92 -9.71
C TRP A 53 4.57 -12.26 -10.30
N GLN A 54 3.30 -12.45 -10.59
CA GLN A 54 2.81 -13.59 -11.37
C GLN A 54 3.47 -13.65 -12.75
N ASP A 55 3.60 -12.50 -13.43
CA ASP A 55 4.31 -12.40 -14.71
C ASP A 55 5.81 -12.68 -14.56
N ARG A 56 6.47 -12.06 -13.59
CA ARG A 56 7.92 -12.18 -13.37
C ARG A 56 8.35 -13.58 -12.96
N LEU A 57 7.53 -14.25 -12.18
CA LEU A 57 7.78 -15.62 -11.73
C LEU A 57 7.26 -16.68 -12.69
N ASN A 58 6.76 -16.28 -13.88
CA ASN A 58 6.22 -17.19 -14.89
C ASN A 58 5.13 -18.13 -14.35
N LEU A 59 4.23 -17.59 -13.52
CA LEU A 59 3.10 -18.32 -12.92
C LEU A 59 1.79 -18.08 -13.68
N LYS A 60 1.86 -17.80 -15.00
CA LYS A 60 0.69 -17.44 -15.83
C LYS A 60 -0.33 -18.56 -16.00
N ASP A 61 0.08 -19.78 -15.78
CA ASP A 61 -0.77 -20.97 -15.81
C ASP A 61 -1.57 -21.18 -14.50
N TRP A 62 -1.36 -20.34 -13.49
CA TRP A 62 -2.10 -20.35 -12.22
C TRP A 62 -3.21 -19.30 -12.19
N ASP A 63 -4.41 -19.67 -11.69
CA ASP A 63 -5.43 -18.72 -11.24
C ASP A 63 -5.10 -18.28 -9.81
N ILE A 64 -4.38 -17.15 -9.70
CA ILE A 64 -3.96 -16.61 -8.41
C ILE A 64 -4.93 -15.53 -7.96
N ARG A 65 -5.61 -15.78 -6.85
CA ARG A 65 -6.50 -14.84 -6.17
C ARG A 65 -5.86 -14.37 -4.88
N PHE A 66 -6.22 -13.17 -4.43
CA PHE A 66 -5.78 -12.66 -3.15
C PHE A 66 -6.94 -12.08 -2.35
N GLN A 67 -6.71 -11.91 -1.05
CA GLN A 67 -7.62 -11.18 -0.15
C GLN A 67 -6.82 -10.51 0.96
N LEU A 68 -7.28 -9.35 1.44
CA LEU A 68 -6.81 -8.77 2.69
C LEU A 68 -7.62 -9.40 3.84
N VAL A 69 -6.95 -9.84 4.89
CA VAL A 69 -7.56 -10.53 6.02
C VAL A 69 -7.12 -9.95 7.35
N ARG A 70 -7.98 -10.09 8.37
CA ARG A 70 -7.65 -9.71 9.74
C ARG A 70 -6.73 -10.74 10.39
N THR A 71 -5.98 -10.32 11.41
CA THR A 71 -5.01 -11.16 12.14
C THR A 71 -5.59 -12.48 12.63
N ASP A 72 -6.87 -12.52 12.99
CA ASP A 72 -7.57 -13.73 13.44
C ASP A 72 -7.75 -14.81 12.37
N LYS A 73 -7.49 -14.47 11.10
CA LYS A 73 -7.53 -15.37 9.94
C LYS A 73 -6.16 -15.86 9.48
N LEU A 74 -5.11 -15.44 10.15
CA LEU A 74 -3.74 -15.84 9.89
C LEU A 74 -3.18 -16.65 11.06
N GLU A 75 -2.16 -17.44 10.80
CA GLU A 75 -1.41 -18.11 11.87
C GLU A 75 -0.69 -17.07 12.74
N PRO A 76 -0.46 -17.36 14.03
CA PRO A 76 0.25 -16.43 14.90
C PRO A 76 1.61 -16.03 14.36
N LYS A 77 1.86 -14.71 14.32
CA LYS A 77 3.12 -14.09 13.86
C LYS A 77 3.36 -14.19 12.35
N THR A 78 2.37 -14.53 11.54
CA THR A 78 2.45 -14.46 10.09
C THR A 78 1.77 -13.19 9.57
N LEU A 79 2.21 -12.71 8.42
CA LEU A 79 1.66 -11.54 7.72
C LEU A 79 0.89 -11.93 6.46
N GLY A 80 0.96 -13.21 6.10
CA GLY A 80 0.22 -13.81 5.01
C GLY A 80 0.22 -15.32 5.07
N ASN A 81 -0.48 -15.91 4.14
CA ASN A 81 -0.42 -17.34 3.83
C ASN A 81 -0.88 -17.58 2.39
N ILE A 82 -0.51 -18.74 1.85
CA ILE A 82 -1.00 -19.22 0.57
C ILE A 82 -1.61 -20.60 0.72
N ASN A 83 -2.75 -20.81 0.07
CA ASN A 83 -3.36 -22.13 -0.12
C ASN A 83 -3.46 -22.38 -1.62
N TRP A 84 -3.15 -23.57 -2.08
CA TRP A 84 -3.20 -23.91 -3.50
C TRP A 84 -3.64 -25.35 -3.75
N ASP A 85 -4.15 -25.53 -4.94
CA ASP A 85 -4.41 -26.83 -5.54
C ASP A 85 -3.57 -26.93 -6.83
N ALA A 86 -2.57 -27.81 -6.83
CA ALA A 86 -1.64 -27.96 -7.93
C ALA A 86 -2.25 -28.67 -9.14
N ASP A 87 -3.28 -29.50 -8.93
CA ASP A 87 -3.92 -30.28 -10.01
C ASP A 87 -4.73 -29.38 -10.93
N VAL A 88 -5.41 -28.36 -10.35
CA VAL A 88 -6.21 -27.40 -11.09
C VAL A 88 -5.56 -26.03 -11.25
N LYS A 89 -4.33 -25.87 -10.73
CA LYS A 89 -3.55 -24.62 -10.83
C LYS A 89 -4.28 -23.39 -10.26
N VAL A 90 -4.91 -23.55 -9.11
CA VAL A 90 -5.59 -22.46 -8.38
C VAL A 90 -4.83 -22.17 -7.10
N ALA A 91 -4.61 -20.90 -6.81
CA ALA A 91 -3.99 -20.44 -5.57
C ALA A 91 -4.73 -19.25 -4.96
N LYS A 92 -4.74 -19.18 -3.62
CA LYS A 92 -5.30 -18.06 -2.87
C LYS A 92 -4.30 -17.55 -1.86
N ILE A 93 -3.87 -16.30 -2.03
CA ILE A 93 -2.97 -15.58 -1.13
C ILE A 93 -3.81 -14.75 -0.16
N SER A 94 -3.56 -14.89 1.13
CA SER A 94 -4.08 -13.99 2.16
C SER A 94 -2.97 -13.07 2.62
N VAL A 95 -3.23 -11.77 2.70
CA VAL A 95 -2.30 -10.73 3.17
C VAL A 95 -2.94 -10.00 4.33
N LEU A 96 -2.18 -9.62 5.35
CA LEU A 96 -2.69 -8.89 6.50
C LEU A 96 -3.35 -7.58 6.07
N SER A 97 -4.53 -7.30 6.60
CA SER A 97 -5.28 -6.05 6.37
C SER A 97 -4.58 -4.85 7.01
N THR A 98 -4.72 -3.67 6.40
CA THR A 98 -4.16 -2.39 6.90
C THR A 98 -4.64 -2.04 8.31
N TYR A 99 -5.79 -2.54 8.74
CA TYR A 99 -6.35 -2.32 10.06
C TYR A 99 -5.52 -2.92 11.20
N ASP A 100 -4.75 -3.96 10.89
CA ASP A 100 -3.95 -4.70 11.88
C ASP A 100 -2.44 -4.39 11.78
N TYR A 101 -2.02 -3.64 10.75
CA TYR A 101 -0.64 -3.21 10.62
C TYR A 101 -0.28 -2.11 11.62
N LYS A 102 0.93 -2.23 12.20
CA LYS A 102 1.51 -1.22 13.10
C LYS A 102 2.63 -0.41 12.42
N LEU A 103 2.89 -0.66 11.15
CA LEU A 103 3.92 0.02 10.38
C LEU A 103 3.41 1.34 9.78
N PRO A 104 4.30 2.33 9.53
CA PRO A 104 3.98 3.47 8.69
C PRO A 104 3.52 3.01 7.30
N TYR A 105 2.62 3.77 6.68
CA TYR A 105 1.92 3.35 5.45
C TYR A 105 2.87 2.85 4.34
N ARG A 106 3.98 3.55 4.10
CA ARG A 106 4.95 3.13 3.08
C ARG A 106 5.62 1.80 3.41
N ALA A 107 6.08 1.66 4.65
CA ALA A 107 6.71 0.43 5.12
C ALA A 107 5.72 -0.75 5.10
N MET A 108 4.44 -0.50 5.40
CA MET A 108 3.37 -1.48 5.29
C MET A 108 3.19 -1.97 3.84
N LEU A 109 3.18 -1.06 2.86
CA LEU A 109 3.07 -1.46 1.45
C LEU A 109 4.29 -2.27 0.98
N ASP A 110 5.50 -1.89 1.40
CA ASP A 110 6.72 -2.64 1.10
C ASP A 110 6.65 -4.06 1.71
N ASP A 111 6.10 -4.19 2.91
CA ASP A 111 5.91 -5.46 3.61
C ASP A 111 4.81 -6.33 2.96
N MET A 112 3.71 -5.71 2.51
CA MET A 112 2.67 -6.41 1.74
C MET A 112 3.21 -6.95 0.40
N GLU A 113 4.06 -6.18 -0.31
CA GLU A 113 4.72 -6.67 -1.51
C GLU A 113 5.66 -7.83 -1.20
N PHE A 114 6.43 -7.74 -0.10
CA PHE A 114 7.27 -8.85 0.35
C PHE A 114 6.44 -10.10 0.61
N THR A 115 5.32 -9.97 1.31
CA THR A 115 4.40 -11.09 1.59
C THR A 115 3.90 -11.74 0.29
N VAL A 116 3.46 -10.94 -0.69
CA VAL A 116 3.02 -11.48 -2.00
C VAL A 116 4.12 -12.27 -2.68
N VAL A 117 5.34 -11.73 -2.73
CA VAL A 117 6.48 -12.42 -3.37
C VAL A 117 6.83 -13.70 -2.62
N HIS A 118 6.89 -13.66 -1.30
CA HIS A 118 7.13 -14.82 -0.43
C HIS A 118 6.14 -15.95 -0.72
N GLU A 119 4.85 -15.65 -0.71
CA GLU A 119 3.81 -16.64 -0.97
C GLU A 119 3.88 -17.21 -2.40
N MET A 120 4.23 -16.39 -3.38
CA MET A 120 4.42 -16.87 -4.75
C MET A 120 5.68 -17.72 -4.94
N VAL A 121 6.74 -17.50 -4.15
CA VAL A 121 7.92 -18.38 -4.16
C VAL A 121 7.57 -19.78 -3.64
N HIS A 122 6.70 -19.87 -2.62
CA HIS A 122 6.16 -21.17 -2.20
C HIS A 122 5.44 -21.90 -3.35
N LEU A 123 4.74 -21.16 -4.20
CA LEU A 123 4.05 -21.73 -5.36
C LEU A 123 5.03 -22.28 -6.41
N GLN A 124 6.19 -21.62 -6.61
CA GLN A 124 7.27 -22.14 -7.45
C GLN A 124 7.84 -23.46 -6.91
N LEU A 125 7.82 -23.65 -5.60
CA LEU A 125 8.33 -24.84 -4.94
C LEU A 125 7.25 -25.90 -4.70
N ALA A 126 6.00 -25.65 -5.14
CA ALA A 126 4.84 -26.51 -4.85
C ALA A 126 4.98 -27.96 -5.34
N SER A 127 5.77 -28.19 -6.38
CA SER A 127 6.04 -29.54 -6.92
C SER A 127 7.10 -30.32 -6.15
N LEU A 128 7.81 -29.68 -5.22
CA LEU A 128 8.84 -30.36 -4.42
C LEU A 128 8.22 -31.18 -3.29
N PRO A 129 8.77 -32.37 -2.97
CA PRO A 129 8.31 -33.13 -1.83
C PRO A 129 8.48 -32.36 -0.52
N ARG A 130 7.45 -32.28 0.28
CA ARG A 130 7.45 -31.55 1.56
C ARG A 130 7.45 -32.50 2.74
N SER A 131 8.25 -32.17 3.75
CA SER A 131 8.23 -32.78 5.07
C SER A 131 8.29 -31.69 6.14
N GLU A 132 7.89 -32.00 7.37
CA GLU A 132 8.02 -31.04 8.46
C GLU A 132 9.47 -30.61 8.72
N ALA A 133 10.43 -31.51 8.52
CA ALA A 133 11.86 -31.19 8.65
C ALA A 133 12.35 -30.24 7.55
N SER A 134 11.84 -30.36 6.31
CA SER A 134 12.19 -29.49 5.20
C SER A 134 11.48 -28.13 5.25
N ARG A 135 10.32 -28.04 5.88
CA ARG A 135 9.50 -26.82 5.91
C ARG A 135 10.23 -25.61 6.52
N ARG A 136 10.98 -25.81 7.61
CA ARG A 136 11.76 -24.73 8.24
C ARG A 136 12.90 -24.23 7.36
N VAL A 137 13.54 -25.14 6.61
CA VAL A 137 14.61 -24.79 5.66
C VAL A 137 14.01 -24.09 4.44
N GLU A 138 12.84 -24.55 3.99
CA GLU A 138 12.09 -23.92 2.91
C GLU A 138 11.71 -22.47 3.26
N GLU A 139 11.14 -22.21 4.44
CA GLU A 139 10.80 -20.85 4.89
C GLU A 139 12.01 -19.90 4.86
N HIS A 140 13.18 -20.39 5.31
CA HIS A 140 14.40 -19.59 5.24
C HIS A 140 14.79 -19.29 3.78
N ALA A 141 14.79 -20.30 2.91
CA ALA A 141 15.13 -20.14 1.50
C ALA A 141 14.13 -19.20 0.78
N VAL A 142 12.83 -19.35 1.06
CA VAL A 142 11.78 -18.49 0.50
C VAL A 142 11.97 -17.04 0.91
N ASN A 143 12.28 -16.76 2.18
CA ASN A 143 12.57 -15.41 2.66
C ASN A 143 13.77 -14.78 1.93
N GLU A 144 14.87 -15.50 1.80
CA GLU A 144 16.07 -15.00 1.10
C GLU A 144 15.81 -14.77 -0.39
N LEU A 145 15.08 -15.67 -1.05
CA LEU A 145 14.70 -15.53 -2.46
C LEU A 145 13.77 -14.33 -2.67
N ALA A 146 12.76 -14.16 -1.84
CA ALA A 146 11.84 -13.02 -1.92
C ALA A 146 12.60 -11.69 -1.74
N ALA A 147 13.49 -11.62 -0.75
CA ALA A 147 14.31 -10.43 -0.51
C ALA A 147 15.23 -10.11 -1.71
N ALA A 148 15.88 -11.13 -2.29
CA ALA A 148 16.75 -10.97 -3.45
C ALA A 148 15.97 -10.49 -4.69
N LEU A 149 14.80 -11.08 -4.97
CA LEU A 149 13.92 -10.70 -6.08
C LEU A 149 13.47 -9.24 -5.96
N LEU A 150 13.04 -8.82 -4.77
CA LEU A 150 12.62 -7.44 -4.52
C LEU A 150 13.78 -6.45 -4.64
N LYS A 151 14.98 -6.83 -4.22
CA LYS A 151 16.17 -6.00 -4.39
C LYS A 151 16.52 -5.80 -5.86
N LEU A 152 16.46 -6.85 -6.67
CA LEU A 152 16.72 -6.79 -8.11
C LEU A 152 15.64 -5.96 -8.85
N ALA A 153 14.41 -5.97 -8.38
CA ALA A 153 13.31 -5.24 -9.00
C ALA A 153 13.36 -3.71 -8.79
N LYS A 154 14.21 -3.23 -7.89
CA LYS A 154 14.39 -1.78 -7.59
C LYS A 154 15.45 -1.12 -8.48
N HIS A 155 16.14 -1.89 -9.30
CA HIS A 155 17.14 -1.45 -10.28
C HIS A 155 16.66 -1.66 -11.70
#